data_8cf12e2e27ce12acfd5a659313420a1f
#
_entry.id   8cf12e2e27ce12acfd5a659313420a1f
#
_cell.length_a   1.000
_cell.length_b   1.000
_cell.length_c   1.000
_cell.angle_alpha   90.00
_cell.angle_beta   90.00
_cell.angle_gamma   90.00
#
_symmetry.space_group_name_H-M   'P 1'
#
loop_
_entity.id
_entity.type
_entity.pdbx_description
1 polymer ?
#
loop_
_entity_poly.entity_id
_entity_poly.type
_entity_poly.pdbx_seq_one_letter_code
_entity_poly.pdbx_strand_id
1 'polypeptide(L)'
;MRIVPVELGKNSYDIYIGNGLEQQIRDFCQQAGFSGKGLIVTDTNVGPIYGQWLQDLLQQAGLQVEVYEIPAGESSKSMKMAEKLFTKCIETGMDRKSPVFALGGGVVGDLAGFVAASYMRGVPFVQVPTSLLAQVDSSVGGKVAVNHPLGKNLIGAFYQPKAVFMDLNTLQTLPKREIYTGLGEIIKYGIIYDAQFFQYLEDNIEQVASLANEAAAHMTARSCEIKADVVSQDEKELGLRAILNFGHTAAHAIEKNTGYTKYNHGEAVAIGMVCAAYISKALGMIDQGVVDRVISLILKLHLPIKAQGCTVEDLYRDIFHDKKTVGGKVKWILMESIGQVCGNSNVPEEIVKGAMQKII
;
A
#
# COMPACT_ATOMS: atom_id res chain seq x y z
N MET A 1 5.69 -18.58 -10.77
CA MET A 1 6.44 -17.58 -9.97
C MET A 1 6.93 -16.46 -10.90
N ARG A 2 6.81 -15.20 -10.48
CA ARG A 2 7.38 -14.00 -11.14
C ARG A 2 8.33 -13.29 -10.19
N ILE A 3 9.34 -12.62 -10.73
CA ILE A 3 10.26 -11.78 -9.95
C ILE A 3 10.21 -10.39 -10.57
N VAL A 4 9.97 -9.38 -9.72
CA VAL A 4 9.94 -7.97 -10.11
C VAL A 4 11.10 -7.27 -9.39
N PRO A 5 12.14 -6.82 -10.11
CA PRO A 5 13.24 -6.07 -9.52
C PRO A 5 12.82 -4.62 -9.20
N VAL A 6 13.31 -4.10 -8.08
CA VAL A 6 13.19 -2.68 -7.71
C VAL A 6 14.59 -2.07 -7.74
N GLU A 7 14.88 -1.30 -8.78
CA GLU A 7 16.20 -0.77 -9.09
C GLU A 7 16.49 0.53 -8.33
N LEU A 8 17.24 0.43 -7.22
CA LEU A 8 17.59 1.56 -6.33
C LEU A 8 19.09 1.57 -6.01
N GLY A 9 19.93 1.13 -6.95
CA GLY A 9 21.37 1.04 -6.76
C GLY A 9 21.73 0.08 -5.61
N LYS A 10 22.42 0.57 -4.58
CA LYS A 10 22.79 -0.26 -3.41
C LYS A 10 21.62 -0.73 -2.55
N ASN A 11 20.45 -0.13 -2.75
CA ASN A 11 19.22 -0.46 -2.03
C ASN A 11 18.24 -1.28 -2.90
N SER A 12 18.69 -1.75 -4.08
CA SER A 12 17.88 -2.63 -4.95
C SER A 12 17.50 -3.92 -4.24
N TYR A 13 16.34 -4.45 -4.57
CA TYR A 13 15.82 -5.70 -4.04
C TYR A 13 14.83 -6.34 -5.02
N ASP A 14 14.54 -7.62 -4.80
CA ASP A 14 13.58 -8.37 -5.60
C ASP A 14 12.26 -8.58 -4.86
N ILE A 15 11.18 -8.56 -5.62
CA ILE A 15 9.82 -8.95 -5.20
C ILE A 15 9.52 -10.31 -5.84
N TYR A 16 9.35 -11.33 -5.01
CA TYR A 16 8.98 -12.68 -5.42
C TYR A 16 7.45 -12.82 -5.32
N ILE A 17 6.79 -13.21 -6.41
CA ILE A 17 5.32 -13.30 -6.51
C ILE A 17 4.94 -14.68 -7.01
N GLY A 18 4.12 -15.40 -6.26
CA GLY A 18 3.65 -16.72 -6.67
C GLY A 18 2.92 -17.46 -5.57
N ASN A 19 2.64 -18.74 -5.80
CA ASN A 19 2.04 -19.63 -4.82
C ASN A 19 3.12 -20.55 -4.27
N GLY A 20 3.21 -20.70 -2.94
CA GLY A 20 4.14 -21.60 -2.29
C GLY A 20 5.60 -21.14 -2.45
N LEU A 21 5.96 -20.05 -1.79
CA LEU A 21 7.30 -19.42 -1.88
C LEU A 21 8.31 -19.95 -0.84
N GLU A 22 8.05 -21.09 -0.20
CA GLU A 22 8.85 -21.66 0.87
C GLU A 22 10.32 -21.86 0.47
N GLN A 23 10.55 -22.37 -0.73
CA GLN A 23 11.92 -22.61 -1.21
C GLN A 23 12.66 -21.29 -1.43
N GLN A 24 12.00 -20.30 -2.03
CA GLN A 24 12.58 -18.97 -2.30
C GLN A 24 12.94 -18.24 -1.02
N ILE A 25 12.09 -18.32 0.00
CA ILE A 25 12.37 -17.72 1.32
C ILE A 25 13.58 -18.40 1.96
N ARG A 26 13.65 -19.73 1.95
CA ARG A 26 14.81 -20.46 2.51
C ARG A 26 16.09 -20.11 1.79
N ASP A 27 16.10 -20.20 0.48
CA ASP A 27 17.30 -19.94 -0.34
C ASP A 27 17.80 -18.51 -0.13
N PHE A 28 16.88 -17.54 -0.11
CA PHE A 28 17.22 -16.16 0.16
C PHE A 28 17.84 -15.99 1.55
N CYS A 29 17.23 -16.52 2.60
CA CYS A 29 17.74 -16.41 3.97
C CYS A 29 19.11 -17.03 4.16
N GLN A 30 19.38 -18.18 3.50
CA GLN A 30 20.69 -18.83 3.53
C GLN A 30 21.77 -17.99 2.83
N GLN A 31 21.42 -17.26 1.76
CA GLN A 31 22.34 -16.44 0.98
C GLN A 31 22.52 -15.03 1.52
N ALA A 32 21.55 -14.51 2.26
CA ALA A 32 21.52 -13.11 2.71
C ALA A 32 22.58 -12.75 3.77
N GLY A 33 23.25 -13.74 4.34
CA GLY A 33 24.29 -13.53 5.36
C GLY A 33 23.74 -12.94 6.67
N PHE A 34 22.49 -13.26 7.00
CA PHE A 34 21.89 -12.87 8.28
C PHE A 34 22.61 -13.54 9.45
N SER A 35 22.60 -12.89 10.63
CA SER A 35 22.99 -13.55 11.87
C SER A 35 21.90 -14.55 12.31
N GLY A 36 22.27 -15.52 13.15
CA GLY A 36 21.39 -16.61 13.55
C GLY A 36 20.10 -16.21 14.30
N LYS A 37 19.94 -14.94 14.70
CA LYS A 37 18.77 -14.45 15.45
C LYS A 37 17.93 -13.49 14.62
N GLY A 38 16.60 -13.43 14.88
CA GLY A 38 15.71 -12.53 14.19
C GLY A 38 14.34 -12.41 14.87
N LEU A 39 13.50 -11.52 14.37
CA LEU A 39 12.16 -11.26 14.87
C LEU A 39 11.14 -11.31 13.74
N ILE A 40 10.07 -12.09 13.92
CA ILE A 40 8.86 -12.02 13.11
C ILE A 40 7.88 -11.10 13.82
N VAL A 41 7.48 -10.02 13.19
CA VAL A 41 6.40 -9.15 13.63
C VAL A 41 5.15 -9.51 12.84
N THR A 42 4.07 -9.86 13.54
CA THR A 42 2.78 -10.19 12.94
C THR A 42 1.65 -9.60 13.78
N ASP A 43 0.41 -9.80 13.41
CA ASP A 43 -0.74 -9.38 14.21
C ASP A 43 -1.65 -10.53 14.63
N THR A 44 -2.57 -10.25 15.53
CA THR A 44 -3.48 -11.25 16.12
C THR A 44 -4.44 -11.91 15.13
N ASN A 45 -4.57 -11.41 13.89
CA ASN A 45 -5.34 -12.06 12.82
C ASN A 45 -4.46 -12.99 11.99
N VAL A 46 -3.24 -12.57 11.68
CA VAL A 46 -2.32 -13.27 10.76
C VAL A 46 -1.43 -14.27 11.50
N GLY A 47 -0.97 -13.93 12.69
CA GLY A 47 -0.08 -14.76 13.52
C GLY A 47 -0.59 -16.19 13.74
N PRO A 48 -1.86 -16.39 14.16
CA PRO A 48 -2.42 -17.73 14.35
C PRO A 48 -2.49 -18.59 13.08
N ILE A 49 -2.50 -17.97 11.90
CA ILE A 49 -2.61 -18.68 10.61
C ILE A 49 -1.23 -18.98 10.02
N TYR A 50 -0.34 -18.01 10.04
CA TYR A 50 0.92 -18.05 9.29
C TYR A 50 2.19 -17.89 10.15
N GLY A 51 2.06 -17.54 11.43
CA GLY A 51 3.21 -17.26 12.30
C GLY A 51 4.12 -18.48 12.46
N GLN A 52 3.54 -19.63 12.80
CA GLN A 52 4.28 -20.89 12.98
C GLN A 52 4.88 -21.37 11.65
N TRP A 53 4.12 -21.26 10.55
CA TRP A 53 4.61 -21.62 9.21
C TRP A 53 5.90 -20.86 8.85
N LEU A 54 5.91 -19.54 9.03
CA LEU A 54 7.10 -18.75 8.71
C LEU A 54 8.24 -19.02 9.69
N GLN A 55 7.93 -19.21 10.99
CA GLN A 55 8.94 -19.53 12.01
C GLN A 55 9.67 -20.84 11.69
N ASP A 56 8.93 -21.91 11.37
CA ASP A 56 9.50 -23.23 11.04
C ASP A 56 10.36 -23.13 9.77
N LEU A 57 9.92 -22.36 8.79
CA LEU A 57 10.63 -22.15 7.54
C LEU A 57 11.97 -21.44 7.75
N LEU A 58 11.99 -20.39 8.58
CA LEU A 58 13.19 -19.65 8.91
C LEU A 58 14.16 -20.47 9.79
N GLN A 59 13.63 -21.33 10.67
CA GLN A 59 14.44 -22.28 11.44
C GLN A 59 15.13 -23.29 10.50
N GLN A 60 14.43 -23.80 9.50
CA GLN A 60 15.03 -24.67 8.46
C GLN A 60 16.12 -23.95 7.65
N ALA A 61 16.03 -22.63 7.52
CA ALA A 61 17.07 -21.80 6.91
C ALA A 61 18.25 -21.45 7.86
N GLY A 62 18.21 -21.94 9.11
CA GLY A 62 19.27 -21.74 10.10
C GLY A 62 19.10 -20.51 11.00
N LEU A 63 17.94 -19.87 11.01
CA LEU A 63 17.63 -18.70 11.81
C LEU A 63 16.84 -19.09 13.09
N GLN A 64 17.23 -18.53 14.23
CA GLN A 64 16.48 -18.60 15.49
C GLN A 64 15.60 -17.35 15.60
N VAL A 65 14.35 -17.46 15.20
CA VAL A 65 13.43 -16.33 15.18
C VAL A 65 12.36 -16.48 16.26
N GLU A 66 12.02 -15.35 16.88
CA GLU A 66 10.86 -15.25 17.77
C GLU A 66 9.70 -14.57 17.04
N VAL A 67 8.47 -14.97 17.37
CA VAL A 67 7.25 -14.36 16.84
C VAL A 67 6.72 -13.36 17.87
N TYR A 68 6.44 -12.14 17.45
CA TYR A 68 5.79 -11.12 18.25
C TYR A 68 4.47 -10.69 17.61
N GLU A 69 3.36 -11.01 18.24
CA GLU A 69 2.03 -10.63 17.80
C GLU A 69 1.62 -9.28 18.38
N ILE A 70 1.31 -8.32 17.50
CA ILE A 70 0.68 -7.06 17.88
C ILE A 70 -0.85 -7.17 17.76
N PRO A 71 -1.66 -6.39 18.48
CA PRO A 71 -3.08 -6.30 18.22
C PRO A 71 -3.34 -5.87 16.78
N ALA A 72 -4.26 -6.55 16.07
CA ALA A 72 -4.62 -6.19 14.71
C ALA A 72 -5.25 -4.79 14.65
N GLY A 73 -5.00 -4.08 13.55
CA GLY A 73 -5.59 -2.79 13.25
C GLY A 73 -4.65 -1.60 13.40
N GLU A 74 -5.09 -0.46 12.85
CA GLU A 74 -4.29 0.77 12.67
C GLU A 74 -3.79 1.37 13.99
N SER A 75 -4.48 1.12 15.12
CA SER A 75 -4.09 1.61 16.46
C SER A 75 -2.74 1.05 16.93
N SER A 76 -2.34 -0.11 16.42
CA SER A 76 -1.04 -0.71 16.73
C SER A 76 0.14 -0.02 16.05
N LYS A 77 -0.10 0.75 14.99
CA LYS A 77 0.91 1.50 14.26
C LYS A 77 1.31 2.78 15.04
N SER A 78 2.01 2.62 16.15
CA SER A 78 2.29 3.69 17.13
C SER A 78 3.70 3.62 17.69
N MET A 79 4.22 4.77 18.21
CA MET A 79 5.50 4.81 18.91
C MET A 79 5.53 3.89 20.13
N LYS A 80 4.41 3.78 20.86
CA LYS A 80 4.30 2.87 22.01
C LYS A 80 4.49 1.41 21.62
N MET A 81 3.96 1.00 20.47
CA MET A 81 4.16 -0.36 19.98
C MET A 81 5.58 -0.55 19.43
N ALA A 82 6.13 0.45 18.75
CA ALA A 82 7.53 0.41 18.31
C ALA A 82 8.50 0.25 19.50
N GLU A 83 8.27 0.94 20.62
CA GLU A 83 9.06 0.77 21.85
C GLU A 83 9.03 -0.66 22.37
N LYS A 84 7.87 -1.31 22.39
CA LYS A 84 7.75 -2.73 22.77
C LYS A 84 8.54 -3.64 21.83
N LEU A 85 8.50 -3.37 20.54
CA LEU A 85 9.25 -4.15 19.54
C LEU A 85 10.76 -3.92 19.69
N PHE A 86 11.23 -2.69 19.98
CA PHE A 86 12.64 -2.45 20.33
C PHE A 86 13.07 -3.25 21.56
N THR A 87 12.25 -3.24 22.61
CA THR A 87 12.50 -4.05 23.82
C THR A 87 12.64 -5.52 23.43
N LYS A 88 11.73 -6.04 22.61
CA LYS A 88 11.78 -7.44 22.14
C LYS A 88 13.05 -7.74 21.32
N CYS A 89 13.47 -6.84 20.45
CA CYS A 89 14.73 -6.99 19.72
C CYS A 89 15.95 -7.10 20.66
N ILE A 90 15.96 -6.29 21.75
CA ILE A 90 17.03 -6.31 22.76
C ILE A 90 17.00 -7.62 23.57
N GLU A 91 15.83 -8.04 24.06
CA GLU A 91 15.67 -9.28 24.81
C GLU A 91 16.05 -10.53 24.01
N THR A 92 15.72 -10.56 22.73
CA THR A 92 16.12 -11.63 21.80
C THR A 92 17.64 -11.61 21.55
N GLY A 93 18.31 -10.50 21.86
CA GLY A 93 19.75 -10.33 21.64
C GLY A 93 20.10 -10.21 20.15
N MET A 94 19.26 -9.48 19.41
CA MET A 94 19.49 -9.19 17.99
C MET A 94 20.70 -8.26 17.80
N ASP A 95 21.47 -8.53 16.78
CA ASP A 95 22.61 -7.72 16.35
C ASP A 95 22.29 -6.97 15.01
N ARG A 96 23.30 -6.28 14.44
CA ARG A 96 23.14 -5.51 13.19
C ARG A 96 22.85 -6.36 11.95
N LYS A 97 23.04 -7.66 11.99
CA LYS A 97 22.76 -8.60 10.90
C LYS A 97 21.49 -9.42 11.14
N SER A 98 20.85 -9.24 12.30
CA SER A 98 19.63 -9.93 12.67
C SER A 98 18.43 -9.35 11.89
N PRO A 99 17.70 -10.17 11.11
CA PRO A 99 16.59 -9.67 10.30
C PRO A 99 15.31 -9.46 11.11
N VAL A 100 14.54 -8.45 10.71
CA VAL A 100 13.13 -8.28 11.07
C VAL A 100 12.28 -8.71 9.88
N PHE A 101 11.37 -9.66 10.11
CA PHE A 101 10.38 -10.10 9.13
C PHE A 101 9.02 -9.47 9.47
N ALA A 102 8.39 -8.82 8.50
CA ALA A 102 7.02 -8.32 8.60
C ALA A 102 6.06 -9.32 7.96
N LEU A 103 5.33 -10.09 8.74
CA LEU A 103 4.33 -11.06 8.29
C LEU A 103 2.93 -10.48 8.54
N GLY A 104 2.32 -9.85 7.53
CA GLY A 104 1.00 -9.23 7.72
C GLY A 104 0.61 -8.22 6.67
N GLY A 105 -0.39 -7.41 6.97
CA GLY A 105 -0.84 -6.30 6.14
C GLY A 105 0.05 -5.05 6.26
N GLY A 106 -0.39 -3.93 5.68
CA GLY A 106 0.37 -2.67 5.65
C GLY A 106 0.72 -2.11 7.02
N VAL A 107 -0.13 -2.29 8.05
CA VAL A 107 0.14 -1.87 9.43
C VAL A 107 1.38 -2.57 9.98
N VAL A 108 1.46 -3.89 9.80
CA VAL A 108 2.60 -4.71 10.23
C VAL A 108 3.85 -4.33 9.45
N GLY A 109 3.73 -4.19 8.12
CA GLY A 109 4.84 -3.81 7.24
C GLY A 109 5.46 -2.47 7.62
N ASP A 110 4.63 -1.45 7.80
CA ASP A 110 5.09 -0.09 8.16
C ASP A 110 5.73 -0.03 9.54
N LEU A 111 5.10 -0.67 10.55
CA LEU A 111 5.61 -0.67 11.93
C LEU A 111 6.91 -1.47 12.03
N ALA A 112 6.95 -2.69 11.49
CA ALA A 112 8.14 -3.55 11.52
C ALA A 112 9.30 -2.91 10.74
N GLY A 113 9.00 -2.30 9.59
CA GLY A 113 9.99 -1.58 8.81
C GLY A 113 10.52 -0.34 9.52
N PHE A 114 9.68 0.41 10.24
CA PHE A 114 10.11 1.53 11.09
C PHE A 114 11.04 1.06 12.22
N VAL A 115 10.69 -0.06 12.87
CA VAL A 115 11.55 -0.68 13.88
C VAL A 115 12.88 -1.12 13.28
N ALA A 116 12.86 -1.80 12.13
CA ALA A 116 14.07 -2.22 11.45
C ALA A 116 14.97 -1.04 11.05
N ALA A 117 14.37 0.06 10.56
CA ALA A 117 15.10 1.27 10.19
C ALA A 117 15.77 1.97 11.37
N SER A 118 15.19 1.87 12.57
CA SER A 118 15.61 2.61 13.74
C SER A 118 16.49 1.81 14.69
N TYR A 119 16.22 0.49 14.85
CA TYR A 119 16.98 -0.38 15.71
C TYR A 119 18.44 -0.50 15.25
N MET A 120 19.39 -0.28 16.15
CA MET A 120 20.84 -0.25 15.85
C MET A 120 21.25 0.63 14.63
N ARG A 121 20.45 1.63 14.27
CA ARG A 121 20.59 2.51 13.08
C ARG A 121 20.39 1.79 11.75
N GLY A 122 19.61 0.71 11.78
CA GLY A 122 19.24 -0.09 10.62
C GLY A 122 19.67 -1.55 10.74
N VAL A 123 18.70 -2.48 10.69
CA VAL A 123 18.91 -3.93 10.61
C VAL A 123 18.20 -4.47 9.37
N PRO A 124 18.58 -5.66 8.85
CA PRO A 124 17.90 -6.23 7.68
C PRO A 124 16.38 -6.32 7.88
N PHE A 125 15.63 -6.00 6.83
CA PHE A 125 14.18 -6.01 6.82
C PHE A 125 13.67 -6.85 5.64
N VAL A 126 12.73 -7.76 5.89
CA VAL A 126 12.11 -8.62 4.88
C VAL A 126 10.60 -8.54 5.03
N GLN A 127 9.87 -8.39 3.93
CA GLN A 127 8.42 -8.33 3.95
C GLN A 127 7.78 -9.62 3.42
N VAL A 128 6.78 -10.11 4.13
CA VAL A 128 5.90 -11.22 3.75
C VAL A 128 4.45 -10.71 3.86
N PRO A 129 4.01 -9.89 2.87
CA PRO A 129 2.69 -9.26 2.90
C PRO A 129 1.57 -10.28 2.68
N THR A 130 0.54 -10.25 3.53
CA THR A 130 -0.58 -11.21 3.51
C THR A 130 -1.92 -10.60 3.11
N SER A 131 -2.00 -9.29 2.88
CA SER A 131 -3.19 -8.62 2.32
C SER A 131 -2.93 -8.15 0.91
N LEU A 132 -3.98 -8.09 0.07
CA LEU A 132 -3.85 -7.65 -1.32
C LEU A 132 -3.28 -6.22 -1.40
N LEU A 133 -3.79 -5.30 -0.56
CA LEU A 133 -3.27 -3.93 -0.48
C LEU A 133 -1.76 -3.91 -0.15
N ALA A 134 -1.32 -4.75 0.78
CA ALA A 134 0.10 -4.81 1.11
C ALA A 134 0.93 -5.39 -0.03
N GLN A 135 0.43 -6.40 -0.73
CA GLN A 135 1.12 -6.99 -1.89
C GLN A 135 1.25 -6.00 -3.05
N VAL A 136 0.18 -5.27 -3.40
CA VAL A 136 0.21 -4.39 -4.58
C VAL A 136 0.72 -2.97 -4.30
N ASP A 137 0.75 -2.55 -3.02
CA ASP A 137 1.10 -1.16 -2.69
C ASP A 137 2.08 -1.04 -1.52
N SER A 138 1.68 -1.22 -0.26
CA SER A 138 2.46 -0.73 0.89
C SER A 138 3.82 -1.42 1.06
N SER A 139 4.04 -2.64 0.56
CA SER A 139 5.32 -3.35 0.65
C SER A 139 6.39 -2.88 -0.34
N VAL A 140 6.05 -2.00 -1.28
CA VAL A 140 6.95 -1.52 -2.35
C VAL A 140 7.29 -0.05 -2.15
N GLY A 141 8.60 0.26 -2.22
CA GLY A 141 9.09 1.65 -2.21
C GLY A 141 9.50 2.20 -0.86
N GLY A 142 9.64 1.33 0.16
CA GLY A 142 10.36 1.58 1.40
C GLY A 142 9.79 2.66 2.33
N LYS A 143 8.57 3.13 2.14
CA LYS A 143 7.92 4.03 3.09
C LYS A 143 7.50 3.23 4.32
N VAL A 144 8.15 3.47 5.45
CA VAL A 144 7.83 2.83 6.73
C VAL A 144 7.55 3.91 7.77
N ALA A 145 6.53 3.73 8.61
CA ALA A 145 6.09 4.79 9.50
C ALA A 145 5.27 4.28 10.69
N VAL A 146 5.15 5.16 11.68
CA VAL A 146 4.17 5.06 12.78
C VAL A 146 3.29 6.31 12.83
N ASN A 147 2.13 6.16 13.45
CA ASN A 147 1.17 7.25 13.63
C ASN A 147 1.50 8.08 14.86
N HIS A 148 1.15 9.36 14.78
CA HIS A 148 1.12 10.29 15.90
C HIS A 148 -0.34 10.70 16.18
N PRO A 149 -0.73 11.05 17.42
CA PRO A 149 -2.09 11.52 17.71
C PRO A 149 -2.58 12.68 16.82
N LEU A 150 -1.66 13.48 16.29
CA LEU A 150 -1.97 14.61 15.42
C LEU A 150 -1.95 14.29 13.93
N GLY A 151 -1.61 13.04 13.52
CA GLY A 151 -1.65 12.67 12.11
C GLY A 151 -1.03 11.31 11.80
N LYS A 152 -1.53 10.67 10.74
CA LYS A 152 -1.04 9.38 10.26
C LYS A 152 0.29 9.52 9.50
N ASN A 153 1.18 8.53 9.66
CA ASN A 153 2.40 8.36 8.88
C ASN A 153 3.35 9.59 8.89
N LEU A 154 3.34 10.38 10.00
CA LEU A 154 4.20 11.57 10.12
C LEU A 154 5.61 11.24 10.58
N ILE A 155 5.78 10.14 11.28
CA ILE A 155 7.06 9.71 11.84
C ILE A 155 7.48 8.44 11.11
N GLY A 156 8.56 8.50 10.34
CA GLY A 156 8.97 7.38 9.51
C GLY A 156 10.31 7.57 8.82
N ALA A 157 10.62 6.62 7.96
CA ALA A 157 11.84 6.61 7.15
C ALA A 157 11.56 6.08 5.74
N PHE A 158 12.47 6.35 4.82
CA PHE A 158 12.62 5.59 3.58
C PHE A 158 13.62 4.46 3.86
N TYR A 159 13.12 3.24 4.05
CA TYR A 159 13.92 2.07 4.39
C TYR A 159 13.51 0.88 3.54
N GLN A 160 14.35 0.53 2.58
CA GLN A 160 14.04 -0.53 1.61
C GLN A 160 14.22 -1.90 2.25
N PRO A 161 13.30 -2.85 1.99
CA PRO A 161 13.46 -4.23 2.41
C PRO A 161 14.61 -4.90 1.63
N LYS A 162 15.13 -6.01 2.14
CA LYS A 162 16.10 -6.86 1.45
C LYS A 162 15.45 -7.78 0.43
N ALA A 163 14.20 -8.13 0.65
CA ALA A 163 13.32 -8.85 -0.27
C ALA A 163 11.87 -8.69 0.15
N VAL A 164 10.94 -8.92 -0.78
CA VAL A 164 9.50 -9.03 -0.52
C VAL A 164 9.00 -10.36 -1.09
N PHE A 165 8.32 -11.17 -0.27
CA PHE A 165 7.76 -12.46 -0.65
C PHE A 165 6.23 -12.39 -0.62
N MET A 166 5.61 -12.34 -1.78
CA MET A 166 4.16 -12.23 -1.97
C MET A 166 3.60 -13.62 -2.31
N ASP A 167 3.34 -14.42 -1.29
CA ASP A 167 2.64 -15.69 -1.48
C ASP A 167 1.15 -15.43 -1.68
N LEU A 168 0.66 -15.69 -2.89
CA LEU A 168 -0.73 -15.47 -3.27
C LEU A 168 -1.70 -16.40 -2.53
N ASN A 169 -1.22 -17.51 -1.95
CA ASN A 169 -2.04 -18.37 -1.12
C ASN A 169 -2.57 -17.65 0.12
N THR A 170 -1.86 -16.63 0.61
CA THR A 170 -2.29 -15.83 1.76
C THR A 170 -3.59 -15.06 1.50
N LEU A 171 -3.91 -14.77 0.24
CA LEU A 171 -5.14 -14.09 -0.16
C LEU A 171 -6.39 -14.96 0.00
N GLN A 172 -6.25 -16.29 0.10
CA GLN A 172 -7.37 -17.21 0.29
C GLN A 172 -8.06 -17.07 1.65
N THR A 173 -7.31 -16.61 2.67
CA THR A 173 -7.83 -16.38 4.02
C THR A 173 -8.23 -14.91 4.25
N LEU A 174 -8.00 -14.05 3.24
CA LEU A 174 -8.26 -12.62 3.37
C LEU A 174 -9.78 -12.33 3.31
N PRO A 175 -10.34 -11.55 4.25
CA PRO A 175 -11.73 -11.12 4.19
C PRO A 175 -12.03 -10.36 2.88
N LYS A 176 -13.23 -10.57 2.30
CA LYS A 176 -13.64 -9.94 1.03
C LYS A 176 -13.45 -8.43 0.99
N ARG A 177 -13.75 -7.74 2.10
CA ARG A 177 -13.60 -6.28 2.19
C ARG A 177 -12.15 -5.84 2.04
N GLU A 178 -11.20 -6.63 2.54
CA GLU A 178 -9.76 -6.37 2.38
C GLU A 178 -9.28 -6.66 0.94
N ILE A 179 -9.93 -7.60 0.24
CA ILE A 179 -9.71 -7.81 -1.19
C ILE A 179 -10.14 -6.56 -1.96
N TYR A 180 -11.35 -6.05 -1.73
CA TYR A 180 -11.84 -4.83 -2.38
C TYR A 180 -10.93 -3.63 -2.10
N THR A 181 -10.42 -3.50 -0.88
CA THR A 181 -9.44 -2.48 -0.51
C THR A 181 -8.20 -2.54 -1.41
N GLY A 182 -7.64 -3.71 -1.66
CA GLY A 182 -6.51 -3.89 -2.58
C GLY A 182 -6.87 -3.59 -4.05
N LEU A 183 -8.06 -3.98 -4.49
CA LEU A 183 -8.55 -3.71 -5.85
C LEU A 183 -8.65 -2.21 -6.15
N GLY A 184 -8.95 -1.37 -5.15
CA GLY A 184 -8.93 0.08 -5.30
C GLY A 184 -7.57 0.60 -5.78
N GLU A 185 -6.48 0.12 -5.20
CA GLU A 185 -5.12 0.49 -5.62
C GLU A 185 -4.74 -0.11 -6.99
N ILE A 186 -5.19 -1.32 -7.30
CA ILE A 186 -4.96 -1.96 -8.61
C ILE A 186 -5.61 -1.14 -9.72
N ILE A 187 -6.87 -0.69 -9.55
CA ILE A 187 -7.54 0.20 -10.51
C ILE A 187 -6.75 1.49 -10.70
N LYS A 188 -6.24 2.07 -9.62
CA LYS A 188 -5.41 3.28 -9.66
C LYS A 188 -4.23 3.12 -10.61
N TYR A 189 -3.50 2.00 -10.54
CA TYR A 189 -2.35 1.78 -11.42
C TYR A 189 -2.73 1.76 -12.91
N GLY A 190 -3.86 1.16 -13.26
CA GLY A 190 -4.39 1.21 -14.62
C GLY A 190 -4.71 2.64 -15.08
N ILE A 191 -5.30 3.44 -14.20
CA ILE A 191 -5.67 4.84 -14.51
C ILE A 191 -4.43 5.73 -14.67
N ILE A 192 -3.43 5.60 -13.78
CA ILE A 192 -2.32 6.56 -13.73
C ILE A 192 -1.18 6.23 -14.69
N TYR A 193 -1.08 4.96 -15.17
CA TYR A 193 0.15 4.51 -15.79
C TYR A 193 -0.04 3.58 -16.99
N ASP A 194 -1.07 2.74 -17.00
CA ASP A 194 -1.18 1.66 -17.99
C ASP A 194 -2.62 1.43 -18.45
N ALA A 195 -2.96 2.03 -19.61
CA ALA A 195 -4.28 1.88 -20.22
C ALA A 195 -4.61 0.43 -20.63
N GLN A 196 -3.60 -0.39 -20.98
CA GLN A 196 -3.82 -1.79 -21.33
C GLN A 196 -4.14 -2.61 -20.07
N PHE A 197 -3.50 -2.28 -18.96
CA PHE A 197 -3.82 -2.90 -17.67
C PHE A 197 -5.24 -2.51 -17.20
N PHE A 198 -5.64 -1.25 -17.39
CA PHE A 198 -7.02 -0.83 -17.13
C PHE A 198 -8.02 -1.63 -17.99
N GLN A 199 -7.75 -1.77 -19.29
CA GLN A 199 -8.58 -2.56 -20.20
C GLN A 199 -8.63 -4.04 -19.78
N TYR A 200 -7.49 -4.63 -19.38
CA TYR A 200 -7.46 -5.99 -18.84
C TYR A 200 -8.40 -6.17 -17.64
N LEU A 201 -8.44 -5.19 -16.72
CA LEU A 201 -9.34 -5.23 -15.56
C LEU A 201 -10.83 -5.17 -16.00
N GLU A 202 -11.16 -4.36 -17.03
CA GLU A 202 -12.51 -4.29 -17.59
C GLU A 202 -12.94 -5.61 -18.26
N ASP A 203 -12.02 -6.25 -18.97
CA ASP A 203 -12.32 -7.46 -19.76
C ASP A 203 -12.39 -8.72 -18.87
N ASN A 204 -11.80 -8.70 -17.68
CA ASN A 204 -11.66 -9.86 -16.79
C ASN A 204 -12.30 -9.68 -15.40
N ILE A 205 -13.41 -8.95 -15.31
CA ILE A 205 -14.06 -8.56 -14.03
C ILE A 205 -14.24 -9.74 -13.07
N GLU A 206 -14.78 -10.87 -13.54
CA GLU A 206 -15.09 -12.04 -12.71
C GLU A 206 -13.81 -12.68 -12.14
N GLN A 207 -12.79 -12.84 -12.96
CA GLN A 207 -11.49 -13.39 -12.57
C GLN A 207 -10.75 -12.46 -11.60
N VAL A 208 -10.84 -11.15 -11.84
CA VAL A 208 -10.28 -10.10 -10.99
C VAL A 208 -10.98 -10.08 -9.63
N ALA A 209 -12.31 -10.03 -9.59
CA ALA A 209 -13.09 -9.97 -8.35
C ALA A 209 -12.96 -11.25 -7.51
N SER A 210 -12.81 -12.40 -8.16
CA SER A 210 -12.63 -13.70 -7.49
C SER A 210 -11.19 -14.03 -7.12
N LEU A 211 -10.21 -13.17 -7.50
CA LEU A 211 -8.78 -13.44 -7.36
C LEU A 211 -8.39 -14.81 -7.96
N ALA A 212 -8.93 -15.15 -9.15
CA ALA A 212 -8.50 -16.35 -9.86
C ALA A 212 -6.97 -16.35 -10.00
N ASN A 213 -6.31 -17.49 -9.78
CA ASN A 213 -4.85 -17.59 -9.63
C ASN A 213 -4.04 -16.81 -10.69
N GLU A 214 -4.42 -16.93 -11.98
CA GLU A 214 -3.74 -16.21 -13.06
C GLU A 214 -3.99 -14.69 -12.99
N ALA A 215 -5.23 -14.27 -12.69
CA ALA A 215 -5.58 -12.87 -12.55
C ALA A 215 -4.89 -12.25 -11.33
N ALA A 216 -4.89 -12.94 -10.18
CA ALA A 216 -4.18 -12.49 -8.98
C ALA A 216 -2.68 -12.32 -9.24
N ALA A 217 -2.04 -13.31 -9.89
CA ALA A 217 -0.62 -13.23 -10.24
C ALA A 217 -0.32 -12.10 -11.23
N HIS A 218 -1.18 -11.89 -12.23
CA HIS A 218 -1.02 -10.82 -13.21
C HIS A 218 -1.19 -9.44 -12.57
N MET A 219 -2.28 -9.23 -11.81
CA MET A 219 -2.58 -7.95 -11.16
C MET A 219 -1.49 -7.56 -10.16
N THR A 220 -1.07 -8.51 -9.31
CA THR A 220 -0.02 -8.24 -8.31
C THR A 220 1.29 -7.90 -9.00
N ALA A 221 1.72 -8.69 -9.98
CA ALA A 221 2.97 -8.44 -10.69
C ALA A 221 2.92 -7.09 -11.44
N ARG A 222 1.85 -6.80 -12.19
CA ARG A 222 1.77 -5.56 -12.95
C ARG A 222 1.72 -4.32 -12.05
N SER A 223 0.99 -4.38 -10.94
CA SER A 223 0.98 -3.32 -9.93
C SER A 223 2.38 -3.07 -9.35
N CYS A 224 3.10 -4.13 -9.00
CA CYS A 224 4.47 -4.04 -8.50
C CYS A 224 5.44 -3.49 -9.55
N GLU A 225 5.34 -3.91 -10.82
CA GLU A 225 6.16 -3.40 -11.93
C GLU A 225 5.97 -1.89 -12.11
N ILE A 226 4.71 -1.43 -12.16
CA ILE A 226 4.39 0.00 -12.28
C ILE A 226 4.94 0.77 -11.09
N LYS A 227 4.72 0.27 -9.87
CA LYS A 227 5.21 0.95 -8.68
C LYS A 227 6.73 0.95 -8.60
N ALA A 228 7.39 -0.16 -8.93
CA ALA A 228 8.84 -0.27 -8.97
C ALA A 228 9.45 0.74 -9.96
N ASP A 229 8.86 0.87 -11.16
CA ASP A 229 9.31 1.82 -12.16
C ASP A 229 9.17 3.28 -11.67
N VAL A 230 8.03 3.65 -11.09
CA VAL A 230 7.81 4.98 -10.52
C VAL A 230 8.77 5.27 -9.35
N VAL A 231 9.00 4.28 -8.47
CA VAL A 231 9.88 4.41 -7.29
C VAL A 231 11.35 4.50 -7.70
N SER A 232 11.78 3.72 -8.70
CA SER A 232 13.16 3.76 -9.18
C SER A 232 13.55 5.12 -9.78
N GLN A 233 12.57 5.82 -10.39
CA GLN A 233 12.77 7.16 -10.94
C GLN A 233 12.67 8.27 -9.88
N ASP A 234 11.94 8.06 -8.78
CA ASP A 234 11.73 9.04 -7.72
C ASP A 234 11.52 8.38 -6.34
N GLU A 235 12.60 7.86 -5.75
CA GLU A 235 12.55 7.16 -4.47
C GLU A 235 11.92 8.01 -3.35
N LYS A 236 12.23 9.32 -3.32
CA LYS A 236 11.87 10.23 -2.21
C LYS A 236 10.60 11.06 -2.43
N GLU A 237 9.85 10.78 -3.51
CA GLU A 237 8.60 11.51 -3.83
C GLU A 237 8.78 13.03 -3.99
N LEU A 238 9.78 13.41 -4.75
CA LEU A 238 10.05 14.83 -5.05
C LEU A 238 9.34 15.31 -6.32
N GLY A 239 8.84 14.41 -7.17
CA GLY A 239 8.26 14.75 -8.47
C GLY A 239 7.29 13.70 -9.01
N LEU A 240 7.81 12.75 -9.81
CA LEU A 240 7.02 11.75 -10.53
C LEU A 240 6.19 10.87 -9.60
N ARG A 241 6.75 10.43 -8.49
CA ARG A 241 6.06 9.53 -7.54
C ARG A 241 4.76 10.11 -6.98
N ALA A 242 4.54 11.43 -7.11
CA ALA A 242 3.29 12.06 -6.73
C ALA A 242 2.07 11.52 -7.51
N ILE A 243 2.25 10.93 -8.71
CA ILE A 243 1.14 10.33 -9.49
C ILE A 243 0.45 9.19 -8.72
N LEU A 244 1.17 8.47 -7.85
CA LEU A 244 0.62 7.44 -6.98
C LEU A 244 -0.45 7.97 -6.02
N ASN A 245 -0.54 9.29 -5.86
CA ASN A 245 -1.53 9.95 -5.02
C ASN A 245 -2.83 10.30 -5.78
N PHE A 246 -3.06 9.77 -6.98
CA PHE A 246 -4.34 9.92 -7.68
C PHE A 246 -5.49 9.42 -6.79
N GLY A 247 -6.54 10.22 -6.62
CA GLY A 247 -7.66 9.94 -5.71
C GLY A 247 -7.39 10.23 -4.22
N HIS A 248 -6.14 10.24 -3.77
CA HIS A 248 -5.80 10.30 -2.34
C HIS A 248 -6.16 11.62 -1.66
N THR A 249 -6.18 12.74 -2.38
CA THR A 249 -6.53 14.04 -1.80
C THR A 249 -7.96 14.04 -1.23
N ALA A 250 -8.94 13.54 -1.98
CA ALA A 250 -10.30 13.39 -1.48
C ALA A 250 -10.42 12.20 -0.51
N ALA A 251 -9.70 11.10 -0.75
CA ALA A 251 -9.72 9.92 0.11
C ALA A 251 -9.31 10.24 1.55
N HIS A 252 -8.21 10.95 1.77
CA HIS A 252 -7.75 11.33 3.11
C HIS A 252 -8.77 12.25 3.84
N ALA A 253 -9.43 13.15 3.11
CA ALA A 253 -10.51 13.95 3.68
C ALA A 253 -11.70 13.08 4.09
N ILE A 254 -12.09 12.09 3.27
CA ILE A 254 -13.17 11.14 3.58
C ILE A 254 -12.81 10.29 4.80
N GLU A 255 -11.60 9.69 4.83
CA GLU A 255 -11.14 8.89 5.96
C GLU A 255 -11.16 9.70 7.27
N LYS A 256 -10.66 10.95 7.24
CA LYS A 256 -10.65 11.84 8.41
C LYS A 256 -12.06 12.18 8.88
N ASN A 257 -12.97 12.59 7.96
CA ASN A 257 -14.35 12.95 8.30
C ASN A 257 -15.18 11.77 8.83
N THR A 258 -14.81 10.55 8.46
CA THR A 258 -15.48 9.33 8.91
C THR A 258 -14.75 8.62 10.07
N GLY A 259 -13.79 9.32 10.72
CA GLY A 259 -13.07 8.84 11.89
C GLY A 259 -12.20 7.61 11.63
N TYR A 260 -11.79 7.37 10.37
CA TYR A 260 -10.99 6.21 9.94
C TYR A 260 -11.62 4.84 10.23
N THR A 261 -12.92 4.78 10.42
CA THR A 261 -13.63 3.54 10.82
C THR A 261 -14.67 3.07 9.79
N LYS A 262 -15.21 3.99 9.00
CA LYS A 262 -16.30 3.71 8.07
C LYS A 262 -15.79 3.12 6.75
N TYR A 263 -14.75 3.71 6.18
CA TYR A 263 -14.14 3.29 4.92
C TYR A 263 -12.74 2.76 5.15
N ASN A 264 -12.43 1.63 4.52
CA ASN A 264 -11.06 1.19 4.36
C ASN A 264 -10.35 2.07 3.34
N HIS A 265 -9.02 2.07 3.37
CA HIS A 265 -8.20 2.95 2.51
C HIS A 265 -8.57 2.86 1.02
N GLY A 266 -8.58 1.67 0.43
CA GLY A 266 -8.92 1.52 -0.99
C GLY A 266 -10.37 1.86 -1.34
N GLU A 267 -11.32 1.73 -0.39
CA GLU A 267 -12.69 2.21 -0.56
C GLU A 267 -12.71 3.74 -0.66
N ALA A 268 -11.99 4.44 0.22
CA ALA A 268 -11.88 5.89 0.19
C ALA A 268 -11.14 6.37 -1.07
N VAL A 269 -10.07 5.66 -1.48
CA VAL A 269 -9.32 5.95 -2.71
C VAL A 269 -10.21 5.78 -3.95
N ALA A 270 -11.06 4.75 -4.00
CA ALA A 270 -12.01 4.55 -5.10
C ALA A 270 -12.96 5.75 -5.25
N ILE A 271 -13.55 6.23 -4.14
CA ILE A 271 -14.38 7.44 -4.15
C ILE A 271 -13.57 8.66 -4.58
N GLY A 272 -12.35 8.78 -4.08
CA GLY A 272 -11.44 9.87 -4.42
C GLY A 272 -11.02 9.88 -5.89
N MET A 273 -10.86 8.71 -6.52
CA MET A 273 -10.60 8.59 -7.97
C MET A 273 -11.77 9.11 -8.79
N VAL A 274 -13.01 8.82 -8.36
CA VAL A 274 -14.23 9.37 -9.00
C VAL A 274 -14.26 10.90 -8.89
N CYS A 275 -13.91 11.45 -7.71
CA CYS A 275 -13.80 12.90 -7.52
C CYS A 275 -12.76 13.52 -8.49
N ALA A 276 -11.56 12.94 -8.55
CA ALA A 276 -10.50 13.41 -9.44
C ALA A 276 -10.89 13.32 -10.92
N ALA A 277 -11.62 12.28 -11.34
CA ALA A 277 -12.14 12.14 -12.69
C ALA A 277 -13.18 13.23 -13.01
N TYR A 278 -14.08 13.56 -12.08
CA TYR A 278 -15.03 14.69 -12.28
C TYR A 278 -14.31 16.04 -12.35
N ILE A 279 -13.26 16.26 -11.57
CA ILE A 279 -12.42 17.47 -11.69
C ILE A 279 -11.78 17.54 -13.06
N SER A 280 -11.15 16.44 -13.51
CA SER A 280 -10.50 16.37 -14.83
C SER A 280 -11.48 16.67 -15.96
N LYS A 281 -12.71 16.13 -15.89
CA LYS A 281 -13.78 16.42 -16.84
C LYS A 281 -14.19 17.89 -16.82
N ALA A 282 -14.40 18.47 -15.63
CA ALA A 282 -14.82 19.87 -15.50
C ALA A 282 -13.77 20.86 -16.05
N LEU A 283 -12.49 20.46 -16.02
CA LEU A 283 -11.38 21.20 -16.63
C LEU A 283 -11.24 20.92 -18.15
N GLY A 284 -12.08 20.06 -18.73
CA GLY A 284 -12.02 19.72 -20.17
C GLY A 284 -10.86 18.81 -20.56
N MET A 285 -10.23 18.12 -19.59
CA MET A 285 -9.09 17.23 -19.81
C MET A 285 -9.52 15.86 -20.32
N ILE A 286 -10.68 15.37 -19.88
CA ILE A 286 -11.30 14.09 -20.32
C ILE A 286 -12.78 14.30 -20.61
N ASP A 287 -13.37 13.39 -21.38
CA ASP A 287 -14.80 13.38 -21.67
C ASP A 287 -15.63 12.57 -20.65
N GLN A 288 -16.96 12.57 -20.78
CA GLN A 288 -17.86 11.81 -19.90
C GLN A 288 -17.66 10.30 -20.05
N GLY A 289 -17.33 9.81 -21.23
CA GLY A 289 -17.14 8.38 -21.49
C GLY A 289 -15.98 7.79 -20.66
N VAL A 290 -14.90 8.56 -20.48
CA VAL A 290 -13.78 8.17 -19.60
C VAL A 290 -14.24 8.10 -18.13
N VAL A 291 -15.00 9.11 -17.66
CA VAL A 291 -15.56 9.10 -16.30
C VAL A 291 -16.45 7.89 -16.06
N ASP A 292 -17.32 7.59 -17.05
CA ASP A 292 -18.26 6.46 -16.95
C ASP A 292 -17.52 5.10 -16.93
N ARG A 293 -16.43 4.95 -17.67
CA ARG A 293 -15.57 3.75 -17.61
C ARG A 293 -14.97 3.56 -16.22
N VAL A 294 -14.38 4.62 -15.65
CA VAL A 294 -13.80 4.57 -14.30
C VAL A 294 -14.86 4.18 -13.27
N ILE A 295 -16.03 4.82 -13.29
CA ILE A 295 -17.14 4.52 -12.37
C ILE A 295 -17.61 3.07 -12.56
N SER A 296 -17.79 2.64 -13.81
CA SER A 296 -18.25 1.28 -14.12
C SER A 296 -17.30 0.22 -13.58
N LEU A 297 -16.00 0.38 -13.76
CA LEU A 297 -14.99 -0.56 -13.26
C LEU A 297 -15.00 -0.62 -11.72
N ILE A 298 -15.03 0.53 -11.05
CA ILE A 298 -15.08 0.64 -9.58
C ILE A 298 -16.31 -0.11 -9.05
N LEU A 299 -17.49 0.14 -9.61
CA LEU A 299 -18.74 -0.51 -9.18
C LEU A 299 -18.74 -2.03 -9.42
N LYS A 300 -18.26 -2.47 -10.59
CA LYS A 300 -18.18 -3.90 -10.95
C LYS A 300 -17.22 -4.66 -10.03
N LEU A 301 -16.23 -3.98 -9.46
CA LEU A 301 -15.30 -4.55 -8.48
C LEU A 301 -15.76 -4.30 -7.02
N HIS A 302 -17.03 -4.01 -6.82
CA HIS A 302 -17.70 -3.87 -5.52
C HIS A 302 -17.17 -2.74 -4.64
N LEU A 303 -16.55 -1.72 -5.24
CA LEU A 303 -16.06 -0.55 -4.53
C LEU A 303 -17.09 0.59 -4.53
N PRO A 304 -17.15 1.40 -3.48
CA PRO A 304 -18.05 2.54 -3.41
C PRO A 304 -17.57 3.70 -4.30
N ILE A 305 -18.54 4.45 -4.81
CA ILE A 305 -18.32 5.69 -5.57
C ILE A 305 -18.82 6.94 -4.84
N LYS A 306 -19.44 6.75 -3.65
CA LYS A 306 -20.02 7.83 -2.85
C LYS A 306 -19.60 7.74 -1.39
N ALA A 307 -19.32 8.90 -0.79
CA ALA A 307 -19.00 9.04 0.63
C ALA A 307 -20.28 9.42 1.41
N GLN A 308 -20.69 8.56 2.33
CA GLN A 308 -21.81 8.84 3.22
C GLN A 308 -21.32 9.43 4.54
N GLY A 309 -22.02 10.43 5.05
CA GLY A 309 -21.73 11.08 6.35
C GLY A 309 -20.66 12.16 6.25
N CYS A 310 -20.39 12.66 5.04
CA CYS A 310 -19.55 13.84 4.78
C CYS A 310 -20.39 14.94 4.16
N THR A 311 -20.00 16.19 4.37
CA THR A 311 -20.50 17.35 3.62
C THR A 311 -19.44 17.87 2.66
N VAL A 312 -19.83 18.60 1.62
CA VAL A 312 -18.88 19.23 0.70
C VAL A 312 -17.93 20.17 1.44
N GLU A 313 -18.49 20.96 2.36
CA GLU A 313 -17.75 21.94 3.17
C GLU A 313 -16.71 21.28 4.05
N ASP A 314 -17.05 20.16 4.70
CA ASP A 314 -16.10 19.43 5.55
C ASP A 314 -15.00 18.79 4.72
N LEU A 315 -15.31 18.14 3.60
CA LEU A 315 -14.33 17.57 2.68
C LEU A 315 -13.43 18.67 2.12
N TYR A 316 -13.98 19.80 1.66
CA TYR A 316 -13.22 20.92 1.12
C TYR A 316 -12.28 21.53 2.14
N ARG A 317 -12.74 21.73 3.40
CA ARG A 317 -11.88 22.18 4.49
C ARG A 317 -10.72 21.23 4.74
N ASP A 318 -10.98 19.93 4.75
CA ASP A 318 -10.02 18.93 5.20
C ASP A 318 -8.95 18.57 4.16
N ILE A 319 -9.16 18.84 2.86
CA ILE A 319 -8.10 18.67 1.86
C ILE A 319 -6.90 19.62 2.08
N PHE A 320 -7.07 20.76 2.76
CA PHE A 320 -5.97 21.67 3.08
C PHE A 320 -5.11 21.21 4.27
N HIS A 321 -5.57 20.23 5.04
CA HIS A 321 -4.81 19.62 6.13
C HIS A 321 -3.90 18.46 5.67
N ASP A 322 -3.94 18.11 4.40
CA ASP A 322 -3.03 17.09 3.85
C ASP A 322 -1.60 17.63 3.74
N LYS A 323 -0.61 16.78 4.00
CA LYS A 323 0.84 17.02 3.87
C LYS A 323 1.28 17.59 2.52
N LYS A 324 0.43 17.48 1.51
CA LYS A 324 0.68 17.90 0.12
C LYS A 324 0.38 19.37 -0.15
N THR A 325 -0.01 20.12 0.88
CA THR A 325 -0.24 21.56 0.78
C THR A 325 1.08 22.29 0.79
N VAL A 326 1.54 22.76 -0.37
CA VAL A 326 2.74 23.61 -0.49
C VAL A 326 2.29 25.04 -0.74
N GLY A 327 2.65 25.95 0.16
CA GLY A 327 2.27 27.37 0.04
C GLY A 327 0.76 27.62 0.10
N GLY A 328 0.00 26.78 0.82
CA GLY A 328 -1.46 26.92 0.95
C GLY A 328 -2.28 26.40 -0.24
N LYS A 329 -1.64 25.80 -1.25
CA LYS A 329 -2.33 25.22 -2.42
C LYS A 329 -2.34 23.71 -2.37
N VAL A 330 -3.48 23.11 -2.66
CA VAL A 330 -3.65 21.64 -2.79
C VAL A 330 -3.20 21.21 -4.17
N LYS A 331 -2.27 20.24 -4.24
CA LYS A 331 -1.85 19.64 -5.51
C LYS A 331 -2.76 18.44 -5.81
N TRP A 332 -3.61 18.56 -6.82
CA TRP A 332 -4.39 17.47 -7.36
C TRP A 332 -3.59 16.66 -8.39
N ILE A 333 -3.76 15.36 -8.40
CA ILE A 333 -3.36 14.51 -9.52
C ILE A 333 -4.62 14.26 -10.33
N LEU A 334 -4.61 14.60 -11.62
CA LEU A 334 -5.76 14.62 -12.52
C LEU A 334 -5.48 13.79 -13.77
N MET A 335 -6.53 13.25 -14.38
CA MET A 335 -6.45 12.45 -15.60
C MET A 335 -6.29 13.35 -16.84
N GLU A 336 -5.35 12.98 -17.70
CA GLU A 336 -5.28 13.46 -19.08
C GLU A 336 -5.91 12.43 -20.04
N SER A 337 -5.79 11.16 -19.69
CA SER A 337 -6.46 10.00 -20.30
C SER A 337 -6.39 8.82 -19.35
N ILE A 338 -6.99 7.67 -19.68
CA ILE A 338 -6.67 6.41 -19.01
C ILE A 338 -5.21 6.06 -19.33
N GLY A 339 -4.43 5.76 -18.31
CA GLY A 339 -2.98 5.49 -18.40
C GLY A 339 -2.09 6.73 -18.28
N GLN A 340 -2.66 7.92 -18.15
CA GLN A 340 -1.88 9.15 -18.07
C GLN A 340 -2.52 10.19 -17.15
N VAL A 341 -1.72 10.72 -16.22
CA VAL A 341 -2.14 11.75 -15.25
C VAL A 341 -1.09 12.85 -15.11
N CYS A 342 -1.54 14.02 -14.65
CA CYS A 342 -0.65 15.14 -14.33
C CYS A 342 -0.98 15.79 -12.99
N GLY A 343 -0.05 16.58 -12.46
CA GLY A 343 -0.26 17.37 -11.26
C GLY A 343 -0.80 18.77 -11.56
N ASN A 344 -1.83 19.22 -10.84
CA ASN A 344 -2.40 20.57 -10.96
C ASN A 344 -2.67 21.18 -9.59
N SER A 345 -2.09 22.34 -9.32
CA SER A 345 -2.27 23.11 -8.08
C SER A 345 -3.16 24.35 -8.24
N ASN A 346 -3.76 24.55 -9.40
CA ASN A 346 -4.57 25.72 -9.73
C ASN A 346 -6.02 25.31 -10.11
N VAL A 347 -6.59 24.32 -9.42
CA VAL A 347 -7.98 23.92 -9.63
C VAL A 347 -8.90 24.91 -8.92
N PRO A 348 -9.86 25.57 -9.61
CA PRO A 348 -10.82 26.47 -9.00
C PRO A 348 -11.68 25.78 -7.93
N GLU A 349 -12.00 26.52 -6.85
CA GLU A 349 -12.80 26.03 -5.73
C GLU A 349 -14.15 25.47 -6.18
N GLU A 350 -14.85 26.19 -7.06
CA GLU A 350 -16.16 25.78 -7.58
C GLU A 350 -16.12 24.44 -8.33
N ILE A 351 -15.02 24.16 -9.05
CA ILE A 351 -14.81 22.87 -9.72
C ILE A 351 -14.60 21.77 -8.70
N VAL A 352 -13.76 21.99 -7.69
CA VAL A 352 -13.53 21.02 -6.61
C VAL A 352 -14.82 20.71 -5.86
N LYS A 353 -15.55 21.74 -5.40
CA LYS A 353 -16.83 21.56 -4.69
C LYS A 353 -17.88 20.89 -5.57
N GLY A 354 -17.96 21.26 -6.85
CA GLY A 354 -18.85 20.62 -7.82
C GLY A 354 -18.57 19.13 -8.00
N ALA A 355 -17.28 18.72 -8.02
CA ALA A 355 -16.88 17.31 -8.06
C ALA A 355 -17.16 16.58 -6.74
N MET A 356 -16.90 17.22 -5.58
CA MET A 356 -17.24 16.67 -4.27
C MET A 356 -18.74 16.42 -4.12
N GLN A 357 -19.59 17.29 -4.66
CA GLN A 357 -21.05 17.10 -4.67
C GLN A 357 -21.49 15.83 -5.43
N LYS A 358 -20.68 15.35 -6.40
CA LYS A 358 -20.97 14.12 -7.15
C LYS A 358 -20.68 12.85 -6.38
N ILE A 359 -19.86 12.94 -5.35
CA ILE A 359 -19.37 11.79 -4.56
C ILE A 359 -19.97 11.69 -3.15
N ILE A 360 -20.91 12.55 -2.78
CA ILE A 360 -21.67 12.50 -1.53
C ILE A 360 -23.11 12.11 -1.76
#